data_606eafd1b224ed767e7a9a44e7541088
#
_entry.id   606eafd1b224ed767e7a9a44e7541088
#
_cell.length_a   1.000
_cell.length_b   1.000
_cell.length_c   1.000
_cell.angle_alpha   90.00
_cell.angle_beta   90.00
_cell.angle_gamma   90.00
#
_symmetry.space_group_name_H-M   'P 1'
#
loop_
_entity.id
_entity.type
_entity.pdbx_description
1 polymer ?
#
loop_
_entity_poly.entity_id
_entity_poly.type
_entity_poly.pdbx_seq_one_letter_code
_entity_poly.pdbx_strand_id
1 'polypeptide(L)'
;MKIRNILLTSLLAITSAFTTKALVKENTSIVRSSSDTYYTNVDTSSGSNLIDSLESIISKGTKDVGYDGLWSAYKKTDVKPNSNTIWDMYSNENYDADRDHGGNYSKEGDMFNREHSIPQSWFNKKSPMRSDLFHVYPTDGYVNNKRSNYPFGEVSNATYTSKNGSKVGHSSFDGYSGTVFEPIDEYKGDFARTYFYMATCYKSQVGTWGSGANVVFKGTYPYLTDYALNLFTKWSHEDPVSEKETNRNDAVYGIQHNKNPYIDHPEYVDIVFPNKYADTPVTPSDEYKIILDANGGTFASSVVTSYTVKNGESQTITLPTKDLVTAPNGVGNLKNFTDGTNSYEAGETVTISSKTTIKAIYDIPSSLTVKQALDICASAGEAGTSISYTVRGTVKTVTDISTQYKNTTFVITDGTNDLTIFRADLNSSYEPKVGDVVEATGPLVNYKGNTPEMTKNGSLRVSYKLAQAQPKEELKHFVADMDLALNIR
;
A
#
# COMPACT_ATOMS: atom_id res chain seq x y z
N MET A 1 97.00 14.75 1.83
CA MET A 1 96.52 14.85 0.43
C MET A 1 95.53 13.73 0.18
N LYS A 2 94.32 14.10 -0.19
CA LYS A 2 93.12 13.29 -0.60
C LYS A 2 92.41 12.50 0.50
N ILE A 3 91.35 13.11 0.96
CA ILE A 3 90.23 12.61 1.70
C ILE A 3 89.42 11.70 0.81
N ARG A 4 89.03 10.53 1.32
CA ARG A 4 88.01 9.71 0.71
C ARG A 4 86.91 9.48 1.73
N ASN A 5 85.72 10.02 1.40
CA ASN A 5 84.48 9.85 2.14
C ASN A 5 84.02 8.37 2.05
N ILE A 6 83.66 7.79 3.18
CA ILE A 6 82.93 6.55 3.30
C ILE A 6 81.53 6.94 3.73
N LEU A 7 80.54 6.73 2.81
CA LEU A 7 79.15 6.82 3.14
C LEU A 7 78.72 5.57 3.93
N LEU A 8 78.28 5.78 5.14
CA LEU A 8 77.60 4.77 5.96
C LEU A 8 76.11 4.82 5.64
N THR A 9 75.59 3.83 4.92
CA THR A 9 74.11 3.64 4.71
C THR A 9 73.57 2.90 5.91
N SER A 10 72.86 3.60 6.79
CA SER A 10 72.07 3.01 7.85
C SER A 10 70.72 2.54 7.27
N LEU A 11 70.55 1.24 7.24
CA LEU A 11 69.31 0.58 6.89
C LEU A 11 68.30 0.71 8.06
N LEU A 12 67.34 1.62 7.94
CA LEU A 12 66.25 1.76 8.93
C LEU A 12 65.18 0.75 8.61
N ALA A 13 65.11 -0.33 9.40
CA ALA A 13 64.01 -1.27 9.33
C ALA A 13 62.77 -0.62 9.94
N ILE A 14 61.79 -0.23 9.09
CA ILE A 14 60.49 0.20 9.52
C ILE A 14 59.63 -1.04 9.76
N THR A 15 59.48 -1.47 11.00
CA THR A 15 58.47 -2.42 11.41
C THR A 15 57.12 -1.66 11.48
N SER A 16 56.29 -1.82 10.44
CA SER A 16 54.91 -1.37 10.46
C SER A 16 54.09 -2.28 11.40
N ALA A 17 53.87 -1.78 12.62
CA ALA A 17 52.89 -2.36 13.50
C ALA A 17 51.51 -2.06 12.90
N PHE A 18 50.87 -3.06 12.28
CA PHE A 18 49.44 -3.01 11.96
C PHE A 18 48.70 -3.06 13.30
N THR A 19 48.35 -1.91 13.85
CA THR A 19 47.30 -1.80 14.84
C THR A 19 45.98 -2.02 14.09
N THR A 20 45.39 -3.20 14.23
CA THR A 20 43.98 -3.45 13.89
C THR A 20 43.14 -2.55 14.81
N LYS A 21 42.79 -1.36 14.34
CA LYS A 21 41.72 -0.58 14.91
C LYS A 21 40.44 -1.36 14.66
N ALA A 22 39.93 -2.01 15.69
CA ALA A 22 38.58 -2.49 15.67
C ALA A 22 37.68 -1.28 15.35
N LEU A 23 37.08 -1.28 14.16
CA LEU A 23 36.00 -0.36 13.83
C LEU A 23 34.83 -0.71 14.77
N VAL A 24 34.69 0.03 15.85
CA VAL A 24 33.47 0.11 16.58
C VAL A 24 32.49 0.75 15.61
N LYS A 25 31.58 -0.10 15.06
CA LYS A 25 30.47 0.33 14.24
C LYS A 25 29.60 1.20 15.15
N GLU A 26 29.67 2.52 15.00
CA GLU A 26 28.64 3.39 15.56
C GLU A 26 27.34 2.98 14.86
N ASN A 27 26.52 2.24 15.60
CA ASN A 27 25.11 2.09 15.27
C ASN A 27 24.53 3.50 15.34
N THR A 28 24.40 4.17 14.20
CA THR A 28 23.46 5.27 14.05
C THR A 28 22.06 4.67 14.15
N SER A 29 21.65 4.38 15.39
CA SER A 29 20.23 4.22 15.70
C SER A 29 19.57 5.51 15.25
N ILE A 30 18.62 5.39 14.33
CA ILE A 30 17.62 6.44 14.07
C ILE A 30 17.00 6.72 15.42
N VAL A 31 17.38 7.84 16.05
CA VAL A 31 16.79 8.30 17.31
C VAL A 31 15.37 8.75 16.96
N ARG A 32 14.43 7.79 16.98
CA ARG A 32 13.02 8.13 17.08
C ARG A 32 12.81 8.87 18.39
N SER A 33 12.07 9.93 18.34
CA SER A 33 11.72 10.82 19.45
C SER A 33 11.49 10.06 20.77
N SER A 34 12.13 10.49 21.81
CA SER A 34 12.30 9.92 23.15
C SER A 34 11.04 9.89 24.01
N SER A 35 9.92 9.33 23.55
CA SER A 35 8.74 9.14 24.41
C SER A 35 8.01 7.81 24.21
N ASP A 36 8.66 6.79 23.67
CA ASP A 36 8.03 5.49 23.61
C ASP A 36 8.11 4.79 24.96
N THR A 37 7.15 5.10 25.84
CA THR A 37 6.99 4.46 27.14
C THR A 37 6.44 3.04 27.02
N TYR A 38 6.05 2.60 25.81
CA TYR A 38 5.46 1.27 25.62
C TYR A 38 6.46 0.14 25.87
N TYR A 39 7.72 0.33 25.47
CA TYR A 39 8.78 -0.68 25.63
C TYR A 39 9.78 -0.38 26.76
N THR A 40 9.43 0.42 27.76
CA THR A 40 10.37 0.90 28.81
C THR A 40 11.03 -0.19 29.67
N ASN A 41 10.47 -1.40 29.72
CA ASN A 41 10.97 -2.48 30.58
C ASN A 41 11.45 -3.70 29.78
N VAL A 42 11.93 -3.50 28.57
CA VAL A 42 12.43 -4.58 27.71
C VAL A 42 13.82 -5.00 28.16
N ASP A 43 14.01 -6.29 28.38
CA ASP A 43 15.33 -6.90 28.68
C ASP A 43 15.99 -7.39 27.40
N THR A 44 16.99 -6.67 26.93
CA THR A 44 17.79 -6.98 25.72
C THR A 44 19.04 -7.80 26.02
N SER A 45 19.23 -8.31 27.24
CA SER A 45 20.45 -9.02 27.65
C SER A 45 20.65 -10.37 26.93
N SER A 46 19.59 -10.97 26.44
CA SER A 46 19.60 -12.16 25.58
C SER A 46 18.33 -12.23 24.73
N GLY A 47 18.36 -12.99 23.64
CA GLY A 47 17.17 -13.17 22.80
C GLY A 47 16.01 -13.85 23.54
N SER A 48 16.28 -14.81 24.44
CA SER A 48 15.25 -15.43 25.26
C SER A 48 14.63 -14.46 26.27
N ASN A 49 15.44 -13.58 26.90
CA ASN A 49 14.92 -12.56 27.81
C ASN A 49 14.14 -11.50 27.08
N LEU A 50 14.62 -11.11 25.90
CA LEU A 50 13.94 -10.13 25.05
C LEU A 50 12.55 -10.63 24.62
N ILE A 51 12.44 -11.85 24.11
CA ILE A 51 11.14 -12.40 23.69
C ILE A 51 10.18 -12.57 24.88
N ASP A 52 10.69 -12.88 26.07
CA ASP A 52 9.88 -13.01 27.28
C ASP A 52 9.35 -11.64 27.73
N SER A 53 10.17 -10.60 27.72
CA SER A 53 9.74 -9.25 28.07
C SER A 53 8.81 -8.65 27.00
N LEU A 54 9.08 -8.88 25.73
CA LEU A 54 8.18 -8.45 24.64
C LEU A 54 6.82 -9.12 24.75
N GLU A 55 6.75 -10.44 24.95
CA GLU A 55 5.48 -11.15 25.14
C GLU A 55 4.69 -10.58 26.31
N SER A 56 5.34 -10.33 27.44
CA SER A 56 4.69 -9.75 28.62
C SER A 56 4.11 -8.36 28.38
N ILE A 57 4.70 -7.58 27.45
CA ILE A 57 4.24 -6.25 27.09
C ILE A 57 3.09 -6.34 26.08
N ILE A 58 3.29 -7.08 24.98
CA ILE A 58 2.35 -7.07 23.85
C ILE A 58 1.11 -7.95 24.06
N SER A 59 1.15 -8.91 25.01
CA SER A 59 -0.03 -9.71 25.37
C SER A 59 -0.92 -9.01 26.41
N LYS A 60 -0.37 -8.04 27.14
CA LYS A 60 -1.06 -7.38 28.26
C LYS A 60 -2.07 -6.34 27.76
N GLY A 61 -3.33 -6.56 28.10
CA GLY A 61 -4.39 -5.60 27.76
C GLY A 61 -4.85 -5.63 26.32
N THR A 62 -4.38 -6.61 25.55
CA THR A 62 -4.81 -6.81 24.15
C THR A 62 -6.31 -7.06 24.08
N LYS A 63 -6.97 -6.35 23.18
CA LYS A 63 -8.42 -6.45 22.95
C LYS A 63 -8.68 -7.27 21.70
N ASP A 64 -9.42 -8.38 21.87
CA ASP A 64 -9.95 -9.13 20.73
C ASP A 64 -11.08 -8.33 20.06
N VAL A 65 -10.89 -7.97 18.80
CA VAL A 65 -11.89 -7.21 18.01
C VAL A 65 -13.04 -8.10 17.54
N GLY A 66 -12.89 -9.42 17.65
CA GLY A 66 -13.81 -10.41 17.11
C GLY A 66 -13.74 -10.51 15.58
N TYR A 67 -14.10 -11.68 15.06
CA TYR A 67 -13.95 -11.98 13.62
C TYR A 67 -14.74 -11.04 12.72
N ASP A 68 -15.94 -10.62 13.11
CA ASP A 68 -16.74 -9.68 12.32
C ASP A 68 -16.31 -8.23 12.54
N GLY A 69 -15.65 -7.93 13.65
CA GLY A 69 -15.06 -6.60 13.90
C GLY A 69 -13.90 -6.25 12.98
N LEU A 70 -13.26 -7.24 12.35
CA LEU A 70 -12.19 -7.04 11.37
C LEU A 70 -12.63 -6.14 10.20
N TRP A 71 -13.86 -6.29 9.70
CA TRP A 71 -14.36 -5.43 8.60
C TRP A 71 -14.35 -3.94 8.95
N SER A 72 -14.70 -3.62 10.19
CA SER A 72 -14.67 -2.22 10.66
C SER A 72 -13.26 -1.73 10.95
N ALA A 73 -12.37 -2.65 11.38
CA ALA A 73 -10.98 -2.32 11.66
C ALA A 73 -10.22 -1.95 10.38
N TYR A 74 -10.38 -2.71 9.30
CA TYR A 74 -9.69 -2.50 8.03
C TYR A 74 -9.88 -1.10 7.43
N LYS A 75 -11.03 -0.46 7.67
CA LYS A 75 -11.28 0.92 7.27
C LYS A 75 -10.35 1.95 7.91
N LYS A 76 -9.62 1.55 8.95
CA LYS A 76 -8.68 2.39 9.68
C LYS A 76 -7.24 1.90 9.56
N THR A 77 -7.06 0.59 9.45
CA THR A 77 -5.75 -0.06 9.50
C THR A 77 -5.18 -0.38 8.12
N ASP A 78 -6.04 -0.61 7.13
CA ASP A 78 -5.65 -1.22 5.86
C ASP A 78 -6.22 -0.49 4.64
N VAL A 79 -6.40 0.83 4.71
CA VAL A 79 -6.77 1.66 3.56
C VAL A 79 -5.60 2.49 3.07
N LYS A 80 -5.54 2.72 1.76
CA LYS A 80 -4.54 3.60 1.14
C LYS A 80 -4.72 5.05 1.65
N PRO A 81 -3.65 5.82 1.80
CA PRO A 81 -3.72 7.19 2.31
C PRO A 81 -4.77 8.04 1.58
N ASN A 82 -5.55 8.81 2.36
CA ASN A 82 -6.58 9.74 1.86
C ASN A 82 -7.65 9.09 0.98
N SER A 83 -7.90 7.79 1.13
CA SER A 83 -8.90 7.05 0.35
C SER A 83 -9.69 6.07 1.21
N ASN A 84 -10.76 5.49 0.65
CA ASN A 84 -11.49 4.35 1.20
C ASN A 84 -11.11 3.04 0.49
N THR A 85 -9.98 3.04 -0.22
CA THR A 85 -9.50 1.88 -0.99
C THR A 85 -8.65 0.99 -0.10
N ILE A 86 -8.99 -0.28 -0.04
CA ILE A 86 -8.19 -1.30 0.67
C ILE A 86 -6.77 -1.36 0.11
N TRP A 87 -5.81 -1.48 0.99
CA TRP A 87 -4.43 -1.78 0.65
C TRP A 87 -4.24 -3.30 0.59
N ASP A 88 -4.61 -3.87 -0.54
CA ASP A 88 -4.45 -5.30 -0.79
C ASP A 88 -2.99 -5.63 -1.12
N MET A 89 -2.42 -6.62 -0.42
CA MET A 89 -1.03 -7.06 -0.63
C MET A 89 -0.93 -8.25 -1.61
N TYR A 90 -2.05 -8.81 -2.08
CA TYR A 90 -2.08 -10.00 -2.92
C TYR A 90 -2.44 -9.72 -4.38
N SER A 91 -3.03 -8.55 -4.66
CA SER A 91 -3.37 -8.14 -6.01
C SER A 91 -3.16 -6.64 -6.22
N ASN A 92 -3.31 -6.16 -7.47
CA ASN A 92 -3.29 -4.73 -7.81
C ASN A 92 -4.69 -4.12 -7.89
N GLU A 93 -5.69 -4.83 -7.39
CA GLU A 93 -7.08 -4.41 -7.48
C GLU A 93 -7.40 -3.30 -6.47
N ASN A 94 -8.41 -2.50 -6.77
CA ASN A 94 -8.88 -1.45 -5.90
C ASN A 94 -10.25 -1.81 -5.34
N TYR A 95 -10.31 -2.11 -4.06
CA TYR A 95 -11.55 -2.46 -3.36
C TYR A 95 -11.99 -1.31 -2.47
N ASP A 96 -13.27 -0.98 -2.52
CA ASP A 96 -13.90 -0.09 -1.55
C ASP A 96 -14.09 -0.82 -0.22
N ALA A 97 -13.56 -0.25 0.86
CA ALA A 97 -13.54 -0.88 2.17
C ALA A 97 -14.93 -1.13 2.78
N ASP A 98 -15.96 -0.42 2.31
CA ASP A 98 -17.33 -0.56 2.81
C ASP A 98 -18.14 -1.62 2.07
N ARG A 99 -17.83 -1.92 0.80
CA ARG A 99 -18.70 -2.64 -0.09
C ARG A 99 -18.14 -3.91 -0.70
N ASP A 100 -16.83 -3.89 -1.05
CA ASP A 100 -16.28 -4.89 -1.95
C ASP A 100 -15.70 -6.09 -1.20
N HIS A 101 -16.33 -6.49 -0.09
CA HIS A 101 -15.89 -7.60 0.75
C HIS A 101 -16.90 -8.75 0.83
N GLY A 102 -16.40 -9.97 0.97
CA GLY A 102 -17.23 -11.14 1.13
C GLY A 102 -16.60 -12.46 0.70
N GLY A 103 -17.46 -13.44 0.39
CA GLY A 103 -17.07 -14.79 0.00
C GLY A 103 -17.48 -15.19 -1.43
N ASN A 104 -18.15 -14.32 -2.18
CA ASN A 104 -18.69 -14.62 -3.50
C ASN A 104 -17.75 -14.16 -4.61
N TYR A 105 -16.56 -14.75 -4.66
CA TYR A 105 -15.57 -14.47 -5.70
C TYR A 105 -15.35 -15.70 -6.58
N SER A 106 -15.12 -15.49 -7.86
CA SER A 106 -14.82 -16.50 -8.86
C SER A 106 -13.50 -16.25 -9.59
N LYS A 107 -13.00 -15.02 -9.53
CA LYS A 107 -11.76 -14.55 -10.13
C LYS A 107 -11.14 -13.46 -9.28
N GLU A 108 -9.87 -13.17 -9.57
CA GLU A 108 -9.15 -12.03 -9.02
C GLU A 108 -9.83 -10.71 -9.42
N GLY A 109 -10.05 -9.83 -8.47
CA GLY A 109 -10.73 -8.56 -8.66
C GLY A 109 -12.22 -8.56 -8.29
N ASP A 110 -12.82 -9.70 -7.91
CA ASP A 110 -14.24 -9.74 -7.57
C ASP A 110 -14.52 -9.07 -6.22
N MET A 111 -13.77 -9.42 -5.17
CA MET A 111 -13.87 -8.83 -3.84
C MET A 111 -12.69 -9.21 -2.94
N PHE A 112 -12.49 -8.44 -1.88
CA PHE A 112 -11.53 -8.80 -0.84
C PHE A 112 -12.15 -9.65 0.27
N ASN A 113 -11.30 -10.40 0.97
CA ASN A 113 -11.69 -11.20 2.13
C ASN A 113 -10.64 -11.06 3.25
N ARG A 114 -10.92 -11.68 4.39
CA ARG A 114 -10.02 -11.76 5.54
C ARG A 114 -8.99 -12.85 5.30
N GLU A 115 -7.78 -12.45 5.00
CA GLU A 115 -6.63 -13.35 4.87
C GLU A 115 -6.00 -13.59 6.24
N HIS A 116 -5.93 -14.85 6.65
CA HIS A 116 -5.12 -15.28 7.76
C HIS A 116 -3.73 -15.65 7.25
N SER A 117 -2.77 -14.74 7.33
CA SER A 117 -1.38 -14.99 6.90
C SER A 117 -0.77 -16.18 7.63
N ILE A 118 -1.14 -16.41 8.88
CA ILE A 118 -1.02 -17.69 9.56
C ILE A 118 -2.36 -18.42 9.46
N PRO A 119 -2.48 -19.51 8.68
CA PRO A 119 -3.75 -20.18 8.43
C PRO A 119 -4.53 -20.46 9.69
N GLN A 120 -5.79 -20.02 9.74
CA GLN A 120 -6.63 -20.21 10.94
C GLN A 120 -6.87 -21.68 11.31
N SER A 121 -6.73 -22.59 10.34
CA SER A 121 -6.79 -24.02 10.56
C SER A 121 -5.63 -24.53 11.42
N TRP A 122 -4.48 -23.88 11.43
CA TRP A 122 -3.32 -24.28 12.21
C TRP A 122 -3.57 -24.16 13.71
N PHE A 123 -4.35 -23.18 14.14
CA PHE A 123 -4.73 -22.97 15.55
C PHE A 123 -6.24 -23.23 15.80
N ASN A 124 -6.88 -24.07 14.96
CA ASN A 124 -8.29 -24.48 15.11
C ASN A 124 -9.28 -23.31 15.23
N LYS A 125 -9.02 -22.19 14.52
CA LYS A 125 -9.85 -20.97 14.53
C LYS A 125 -10.05 -20.39 15.95
N LYS A 126 -9.15 -20.65 16.89
CA LYS A 126 -9.26 -20.14 18.26
C LYS A 126 -9.00 -18.64 18.31
N SER A 127 -9.80 -17.95 19.15
CA SER A 127 -9.51 -16.59 19.59
C SER A 127 -8.41 -16.58 20.66
N PRO A 128 -7.65 -15.47 20.81
CA PRO A 128 -7.77 -14.22 20.04
C PRO A 128 -7.11 -14.26 18.67
N MET A 129 -6.29 -15.29 18.34
CA MET A 129 -5.56 -15.37 17.06
C MET A 129 -6.46 -15.16 15.84
N ARG A 130 -7.71 -15.68 15.86
CA ARG A 130 -8.62 -15.61 14.73
C ARG A 130 -8.97 -14.18 14.28
N SER A 131 -8.81 -13.22 15.15
CA SER A 131 -9.13 -11.80 14.89
C SER A 131 -8.00 -10.84 15.25
N ASP A 132 -6.79 -11.36 15.42
CA ASP A 132 -5.61 -10.53 15.66
C ASP A 132 -5.20 -9.80 14.40
N LEU A 133 -5.33 -8.46 14.42
CA LEU A 133 -5.06 -7.59 13.28
C LEU A 133 -3.62 -7.66 12.78
N PHE A 134 -2.66 -8.10 13.61
CA PHE A 134 -1.28 -8.22 13.16
C PHE A 134 -1.00 -9.39 12.21
N HIS A 135 -1.96 -10.28 12.01
CA HIS A 135 -1.80 -11.33 11.00
C HIS A 135 -3.03 -11.56 10.13
N VAL A 136 -4.13 -10.82 10.37
CA VAL A 136 -5.33 -10.91 9.53
C VAL A 136 -5.47 -9.65 8.70
N TYR A 137 -5.33 -9.81 7.39
CA TYR A 137 -5.27 -8.71 6.42
C TYR A 137 -6.46 -8.77 5.45
N PRO A 138 -6.91 -7.63 4.91
CA PRO A 138 -7.80 -7.64 3.77
C PRO A 138 -7.00 -7.90 2.50
N THR A 139 -7.31 -8.97 1.78
CA THR A 139 -6.66 -9.30 0.51
C THR A 139 -7.67 -9.81 -0.49
N ASP A 140 -7.33 -9.76 -1.78
CA ASP A 140 -8.13 -10.40 -2.83
C ASP A 140 -8.57 -11.81 -2.42
N GLY A 141 -9.89 -12.05 -2.45
CA GLY A 141 -10.47 -13.29 -1.96
C GLY A 141 -10.11 -14.50 -2.84
N TYR A 142 -9.95 -14.30 -4.15
CA TYR A 142 -9.57 -15.37 -5.06
C TYR A 142 -8.09 -15.74 -4.90
N VAL A 143 -7.20 -14.76 -4.76
CA VAL A 143 -5.78 -15.02 -4.49
C VAL A 143 -5.58 -15.67 -3.13
N ASN A 144 -6.30 -15.21 -2.10
CA ASN A 144 -6.37 -15.86 -0.78
C ASN A 144 -6.80 -17.35 -0.91
N ASN A 145 -7.81 -17.64 -1.71
CA ASN A 145 -8.23 -19.02 -1.98
C ASN A 145 -7.13 -19.84 -2.68
N LYS A 146 -6.40 -19.25 -3.63
CA LYS A 146 -5.25 -19.91 -4.29
C LYS A 146 -4.11 -20.16 -3.31
N ARG A 147 -3.86 -19.21 -2.40
CA ARG A 147 -2.87 -19.38 -1.33
C ARG A 147 -3.25 -20.53 -0.40
N SER A 148 -4.53 -20.77 -0.15
CA SER A 148 -5.01 -21.87 0.68
C SER A 148 -4.39 -21.85 2.10
N ASN A 149 -3.87 -22.98 2.59
CA ASN A 149 -3.17 -23.10 3.87
C ASN A 149 -1.66 -23.33 3.69
N TYR A 150 -1.13 -23.00 2.53
CA TYR A 150 0.30 -23.17 2.28
C TYR A 150 1.12 -22.21 3.14
N PRO A 151 2.28 -22.62 3.67
CA PRO A 151 3.20 -21.70 4.30
C PRO A 151 3.73 -20.69 3.29
N PHE A 152 4.26 -19.58 3.77
CA PHE A 152 5.03 -18.69 2.92
C PHE A 152 6.39 -19.28 2.57
N GLY A 153 6.92 -18.89 1.40
CA GLY A 153 8.22 -19.33 0.90
C GLY A 153 8.55 -18.72 -0.46
N GLU A 154 9.73 -18.99 -0.96
CA GLU A 154 10.15 -18.59 -2.30
C GLU A 154 9.78 -19.69 -3.30
N VAL A 155 9.28 -19.31 -4.48
CA VAL A 155 8.73 -20.25 -5.49
C VAL A 155 9.69 -20.42 -6.65
N SER A 156 10.10 -21.67 -6.93
CA SER A 156 10.90 -21.99 -8.11
C SER A 156 10.08 -22.15 -9.38
N ASN A 157 8.93 -22.83 -9.29
CA ASN A 157 8.04 -23.11 -10.41
C ASN A 157 6.61 -22.79 -10.00
N ALA A 158 6.10 -21.64 -10.45
CA ALA A 158 4.75 -21.20 -10.14
C ALA A 158 3.70 -22.06 -10.85
N THR A 159 2.74 -22.57 -10.08
CA THR A 159 1.50 -23.17 -10.59
C THR A 159 0.37 -22.16 -10.69
N TYR A 160 0.50 -21.02 -10.00
CA TYR A 160 -0.37 -19.87 -10.07
C TYR A 160 0.45 -18.60 -9.85
N THR A 161 0.11 -17.55 -10.58
CA THR A 161 0.64 -16.20 -10.39
C THR A 161 -0.52 -15.22 -10.41
N SER A 162 -0.63 -14.36 -9.37
CA SER A 162 -1.62 -13.29 -9.31
C SER A 162 -1.23 -12.11 -10.20
N LYS A 163 -2.15 -11.17 -10.41
CA LYS A 163 -1.90 -9.98 -11.25
C LYS A 163 -0.80 -9.08 -10.70
N ASN A 164 -0.59 -9.04 -9.38
CA ASN A 164 0.54 -8.30 -8.81
C ASN A 164 1.87 -9.05 -8.85
N GLY A 165 1.87 -10.35 -9.17
CA GLY A 165 3.06 -11.18 -9.26
C GLY A 165 3.27 -12.11 -8.07
N SER A 166 2.37 -12.15 -7.08
CA SER A 166 2.42 -13.16 -6.00
C SER A 166 2.20 -14.56 -6.58
N LYS A 167 2.84 -15.59 -6.00
CA LYS A 167 2.92 -16.93 -6.62
C LYS A 167 2.54 -18.04 -5.66
N VAL A 168 2.00 -19.13 -6.21
CA VAL A 168 1.91 -20.45 -5.57
C VAL A 168 2.74 -21.44 -6.35
N GLY A 169 3.55 -22.25 -5.68
CA GLY A 169 4.37 -23.26 -6.34
C GLY A 169 5.24 -24.02 -5.36
N HIS A 170 6.18 -24.81 -5.86
CA HIS A 170 7.15 -25.53 -5.03
C HIS A 170 8.17 -24.57 -4.43
N SER A 171 8.50 -24.79 -3.15
CA SER A 171 9.55 -24.03 -2.47
C SER A 171 10.91 -24.21 -3.14
N SER A 172 11.60 -23.10 -3.36
CA SER A 172 13.02 -23.05 -3.73
C SER A 172 13.94 -22.76 -2.55
N PHE A 173 13.36 -22.45 -1.38
CA PHE A 173 14.15 -22.10 -0.20
C PHE A 173 14.50 -23.34 0.62
N ASP A 174 15.76 -23.39 1.09
CA ASP A 174 16.29 -24.51 1.85
C ASP A 174 15.47 -24.84 3.09
N GLY A 175 15.32 -26.14 3.38
CA GLY A 175 14.65 -26.64 4.59
C GLY A 175 13.19 -27.03 4.38
N TYR A 176 12.58 -26.69 3.24
CA TYR A 176 11.23 -27.13 2.88
C TYR A 176 11.06 -27.25 1.37
N SER A 177 10.47 -28.37 0.92
CA SER A 177 10.26 -28.67 -0.50
C SER A 177 8.79 -28.77 -0.93
N GLY A 178 7.85 -28.48 -0.01
CA GLY A 178 6.41 -28.52 -0.30
C GLY A 178 5.94 -27.28 -1.07
N THR A 179 4.63 -27.22 -1.28
CA THR A 179 3.99 -26.04 -1.89
C THR A 179 3.99 -24.86 -0.91
N VAL A 180 4.32 -23.67 -1.43
CA VAL A 180 4.37 -22.41 -0.69
C VAL A 180 3.65 -21.30 -1.45
N PHE A 181 3.35 -20.22 -0.75
CA PHE A 181 2.93 -18.95 -1.33
C PHE A 181 4.05 -17.92 -1.19
N GLU A 182 4.40 -17.27 -2.27
CA GLU A 182 5.38 -16.18 -2.31
C GLU A 182 4.67 -14.86 -2.59
N PRO A 183 4.62 -13.92 -1.63
CA PRO A 183 4.19 -12.56 -1.90
C PRO A 183 5.24 -11.83 -2.75
N ILE A 184 4.87 -10.72 -3.35
CA ILE A 184 5.86 -9.87 -4.04
C ILE A 184 6.87 -9.30 -3.03
N ASP A 185 8.04 -8.91 -3.53
CA ASP A 185 9.19 -8.49 -2.71
C ASP A 185 8.83 -7.30 -1.78
N GLU A 186 7.91 -6.41 -2.20
CA GLU A 186 7.44 -5.25 -1.46
C GLU A 186 6.80 -5.60 -0.09
N TYR A 187 6.25 -6.83 0.06
CA TYR A 187 5.52 -7.25 1.25
C TYR A 187 6.15 -8.45 1.98
N LYS A 188 7.31 -8.90 1.54
CA LYS A 188 8.01 -10.03 2.19
C LYS A 188 8.39 -9.72 3.63
N GLY A 189 8.90 -8.52 3.89
CA GLY A 189 9.24 -8.03 5.23
C GLY A 189 8.01 -7.84 6.10
N ASP A 190 6.91 -7.30 5.56
CA ASP A 190 5.64 -7.15 6.26
C ASP A 190 5.17 -8.50 6.85
N PHE A 191 5.17 -9.55 6.01
CA PHE A 191 4.77 -10.87 6.45
C PHE A 191 5.80 -11.51 7.38
N ALA A 192 7.09 -11.30 7.18
CA ALA A 192 8.13 -11.78 8.09
C ALA A 192 7.93 -11.21 9.51
N ARG A 193 7.75 -9.89 9.64
CA ARG A 193 7.48 -9.22 10.94
C ARG A 193 6.16 -9.67 11.57
N THR A 194 5.18 -10.05 10.76
CA THR A 194 3.94 -10.70 11.22
C THR A 194 4.23 -12.05 11.87
N TYR A 195 5.07 -12.90 11.27
CA TYR A 195 5.40 -14.21 11.82
C TYR A 195 6.25 -14.11 13.09
N PHE A 196 7.16 -13.14 13.17
CA PHE A 196 7.90 -12.85 14.41
C PHE A 196 6.97 -12.40 15.53
N TYR A 197 6.01 -11.53 15.24
CA TYR A 197 5.00 -11.13 16.21
C TYR A 197 4.20 -12.33 16.73
N MET A 198 3.71 -13.18 15.85
CA MET A 198 2.91 -14.35 16.23
C MET A 198 3.72 -15.37 17.04
N ALA A 199 4.98 -15.59 16.67
CA ALA A 199 5.90 -16.44 17.44
C ALA A 199 6.17 -15.88 18.85
N THR A 200 6.13 -14.57 19.03
CA THR A 200 6.35 -13.87 20.29
C THR A 200 5.07 -13.82 21.14
N CYS A 201 4.02 -13.24 20.60
CA CYS A 201 2.75 -13.01 21.29
C CYS A 201 2.09 -14.33 21.74
N TYR A 202 2.25 -15.39 20.94
CA TYR A 202 1.64 -16.69 21.19
C TYR A 202 2.67 -17.80 21.45
N LYS A 203 3.86 -17.47 21.94
CA LYS A 203 4.96 -18.45 22.16
C LYS A 203 4.57 -19.64 23.01
N SER A 204 3.67 -19.45 24.00
CA SER A 204 3.16 -20.52 24.85
C SER A 204 2.17 -21.47 24.13
N GLN A 205 1.68 -21.09 22.96
CA GLN A 205 0.63 -21.81 22.23
C GLN A 205 1.11 -22.43 20.91
N VAL A 206 2.11 -21.80 20.22
CA VAL A 206 2.53 -22.22 18.88
C VAL A 206 2.94 -23.69 18.80
N GLY A 207 3.52 -24.25 19.84
CA GLY A 207 3.88 -25.66 19.93
C GLY A 207 2.70 -26.63 20.07
N THR A 208 1.48 -26.12 20.29
CA THR A 208 0.25 -26.92 20.39
C THR A 208 -0.63 -26.82 19.15
N TRP A 209 -0.21 -26.03 18.16
CA TRP A 209 -0.95 -25.87 16.92
C TRP A 209 -0.91 -27.15 16.08
N GLY A 210 -1.83 -27.29 15.14
CA GLY A 210 -1.97 -28.48 14.30
C GLY A 210 -0.76 -28.71 13.39
N SER A 211 -0.65 -29.91 12.84
CA SER A 211 0.50 -30.39 12.07
C SER A 211 0.91 -29.48 10.89
N GLY A 212 -0.04 -28.74 10.29
CA GLY A 212 0.27 -27.76 9.24
C GLY A 212 1.16 -26.62 9.71
N ALA A 213 1.12 -26.29 11.00
CA ALA A 213 1.97 -25.26 11.60
C ALA A 213 3.43 -25.69 11.79
N ASN A 214 3.69 -27.01 11.86
CA ASN A 214 5.01 -27.56 12.20
C ASN A 214 6.09 -27.28 11.14
N VAL A 215 5.71 -26.82 9.96
CA VAL A 215 6.65 -26.34 8.93
C VAL A 215 7.28 -25.01 9.38
N VAL A 216 6.54 -24.21 10.11
CA VAL A 216 6.90 -22.82 10.48
C VAL A 216 7.21 -22.68 11.96
N PHE A 217 6.38 -23.27 12.83
CA PHE A 217 6.44 -23.06 14.27
C PHE A 217 6.91 -24.30 15.02
N LYS A 218 7.60 -24.08 16.16
CA LYS A 218 7.97 -25.12 17.12
C LYS A 218 7.70 -24.63 18.56
N GLY A 219 7.51 -25.55 19.49
CA GLY A 219 7.15 -25.25 20.87
C GLY A 219 8.31 -24.81 21.78
N THR A 220 9.50 -24.60 21.23
CA THR A 220 10.70 -24.20 21.97
C THR A 220 11.33 -22.98 21.31
N TYR A 221 12.01 -22.16 22.13
CA TYR A 221 12.77 -21.01 21.63
C TYR A 221 13.67 -21.39 20.44
N PRO A 222 13.73 -20.58 19.38
CA PRO A 222 13.09 -19.29 19.17
C PRO A 222 11.67 -19.37 18.58
N TYR A 223 10.93 -20.47 18.77
CA TYR A 223 9.54 -20.73 18.41
C TYR A 223 9.26 -20.80 16.89
N LEU A 224 10.25 -20.62 16.07
CA LEU A 224 10.25 -20.81 14.61
C LEU A 224 11.17 -21.99 14.25
N THR A 225 10.80 -22.77 13.25
CA THR A 225 11.68 -23.80 12.65
C THR A 225 12.88 -23.13 11.97
N ASP A 226 13.94 -23.89 11.68
CA ASP A 226 15.11 -23.35 11.00
C ASP A 226 14.76 -22.84 9.59
N TYR A 227 13.82 -23.50 8.90
CA TYR A 227 13.28 -23.02 7.63
C TYR A 227 12.67 -21.63 7.76
N ALA A 228 11.70 -21.49 8.66
CA ALA A 228 10.96 -20.24 8.85
C ALA A 228 11.87 -19.11 9.39
N LEU A 229 12.75 -19.46 10.32
CA LEU A 229 13.73 -18.55 10.90
C LEU A 229 14.63 -17.93 9.81
N ASN A 230 15.23 -18.76 8.99
CA ASN A 230 16.11 -18.31 7.91
C ASN A 230 15.35 -17.51 6.85
N LEU A 231 14.16 -17.98 6.43
CA LEU A 231 13.34 -17.32 5.42
C LEU A 231 12.91 -15.92 5.88
N PHE A 232 12.28 -15.84 7.06
CA PHE A 232 11.69 -14.59 7.51
C PHE A 232 12.76 -13.56 7.96
N THR A 233 13.89 -13.99 8.50
CA THR A 233 14.98 -13.05 8.77
C THR A 233 15.56 -12.50 7.47
N LYS A 234 15.78 -13.35 6.45
CA LYS A 234 16.16 -12.89 5.11
C LYS A 234 15.18 -11.84 4.60
N TRP A 235 13.89 -12.14 4.61
CA TRP A 235 12.86 -11.24 4.11
C TRP A 235 12.75 -9.93 4.89
N SER A 236 12.86 -9.97 6.22
CA SER A 236 12.82 -8.75 7.03
C SER A 236 13.99 -7.80 6.79
N HIS A 237 15.13 -8.34 6.35
CA HIS A 237 16.30 -7.53 5.99
C HIS A 237 16.21 -7.01 4.54
N GLU A 238 15.68 -7.80 3.61
CA GLU A 238 15.51 -7.41 2.20
C GLU A 238 14.40 -6.39 1.99
N ASP A 239 13.37 -6.43 2.84
CA ASP A 239 12.24 -5.52 2.84
C ASP A 239 12.10 -4.84 4.22
N PRO A 240 12.82 -3.71 4.44
CA PRO A 240 12.78 -2.95 5.69
C PRO A 240 11.40 -2.37 5.98
N VAL A 241 11.16 -2.02 7.26
CA VAL A 241 9.90 -1.41 7.71
C VAL A 241 9.52 -0.21 6.85
N SER A 242 8.32 -0.26 6.31
CA SER A 242 7.73 0.78 5.48
C SER A 242 6.88 1.77 6.30
N GLU A 243 6.57 2.92 5.71
CA GLU A 243 5.62 3.88 6.29
C GLU A 243 4.22 3.24 6.45
N LYS A 244 3.81 2.39 5.50
CA LYS A 244 2.56 1.61 5.56
C LYS A 244 2.51 0.78 6.85
N GLU A 245 3.57 0.04 7.16
CA GLU A 245 3.62 -0.79 8.36
C GLU A 245 3.60 0.05 9.65
N THR A 246 4.35 1.15 9.69
CA THR A 246 4.37 2.06 10.84
C THR A 246 2.99 2.65 11.11
N ASN A 247 2.34 3.17 10.07
CA ASN A 247 0.99 3.75 10.18
C ASN A 247 -0.04 2.68 10.58
N ARG A 248 0.08 1.46 10.03
CA ARG A 248 -0.77 0.34 10.40
C ARG A 248 -0.56 -0.09 11.85
N ASN A 249 0.69 -0.17 12.32
CA ASN A 249 1.02 -0.52 13.71
C ASN A 249 0.37 0.43 14.71
N ASP A 250 0.42 1.74 14.45
CA ASP A 250 -0.22 2.76 15.27
C ASP A 250 -1.75 2.69 15.20
N ALA A 251 -2.33 2.45 14.02
CA ALA A 251 -3.77 2.30 13.85
C ALA A 251 -4.30 1.04 14.57
N VAL A 252 -3.58 -0.08 14.50
CA VAL A 252 -3.90 -1.31 15.24
C VAL A 252 -3.80 -1.07 16.74
N TYR A 253 -2.78 -0.36 17.21
CA TYR A 253 -2.67 0.01 18.62
C TYR A 253 -3.90 0.76 19.12
N GLY A 254 -4.42 1.69 18.35
CA GLY A 254 -5.66 2.42 18.68
C GLY A 254 -6.92 1.55 18.79
N ILE A 255 -6.88 0.32 18.27
CA ILE A 255 -8.02 -0.61 18.22
C ILE A 255 -7.80 -1.81 19.16
N GLN A 256 -6.65 -2.49 19.02
CA GLN A 256 -6.31 -3.75 19.66
C GLN A 256 -5.50 -3.57 20.95
N HIS A 257 -4.94 -2.38 21.16
CA HIS A 257 -4.18 -1.94 22.33
C HIS A 257 -2.82 -2.63 22.52
N ASN A 258 -2.28 -3.21 21.47
CA ASN A 258 -0.90 -3.69 21.44
C ASN A 258 -0.21 -3.30 20.12
N LYS A 259 1.10 -3.48 20.08
CA LYS A 259 1.95 -3.15 18.94
C LYS A 259 2.75 -4.36 18.49
N ASN A 260 3.16 -4.37 17.22
CA ASN A 260 4.16 -5.30 16.74
C ASN A 260 5.57 -4.73 17.01
N PRO A 261 6.34 -5.31 17.94
CA PRO A 261 7.64 -4.77 18.33
C PRO A 261 8.67 -4.82 17.20
N TYR A 262 8.51 -5.70 16.23
CA TYR A 262 9.43 -5.84 15.10
C TYR A 262 9.19 -4.81 13.97
N ILE A 263 8.13 -4.02 14.11
CA ILE A 263 7.90 -2.80 13.29
C ILE A 263 8.51 -1.58 13.99
N ASP A 264 8.27 -1.41 15.30
CA ASP A 264 8.82 -0.29 16.06
C ASP A 264 10.34 -0.41 16.28
N HIS A 265 10.82 -1.66 16.47
CA HIS A 265 12.20 -2.04 16.78
C HIS A 265 12.66 -3.20 15.89
N PRO A 266 12.89 -2.97 14.58
CA PRO A 266 13.28 -4.03 13.66
C PRO A 266 14.61 -4.71 14.05
N GLU A 267 15.48 -4.02 14.79
CA GLU A 267 16.72 -4.55 15.32
C GLU A 267 16.50 -5.70 16.34
N TYR A 268 15.33 -5.81 16.93
CA TYR A 268 15.02 -6.92 17.85
C TYR A 268 14.94 -8.26 17.13
N VAL A 269 14.72 -8.28 15.82
CA VAL A 269 14.69 -9.52 15.04
C VAL A 269 16.00 -10.29 15.22
N ASP A 270 17.14 -9.63 15.06
CA ASP A 270 18.45 -10.28 15.12
C ASP A 270 18.85 -10.72 16.53
N ILE A 271 18.30 -10.06 17.53
CA ILE A 271 18.53 -10.41 18.95
C ILE A 271 17.65 -11.61 19.34
N VAL A 272 16.36 -11.59 18.97
CA VAL A 272 15.39 -12.63 19.37
C VAL A 272 15.54 -13.88 18.52
N PHE A 273 15.83 -13.73 17.22
CA PHE A 273 15.85 -14.80 16.23
C PHE A 273 17.24 -15.01 15.62
N PRO A 274 18.23 -15.46 16.40
CA PRO A 274 19.59 -15.67 15.90
C PRO A 274 19.58 -16.76 14.81
N ASN A 275 20.20 -16.46 13.69
CA ASN A 275 20.22 -17.33 12.52
C ASN A 275 21.45 -17.03 11.64
N LYS A 276 21.62 -17.83 10.56
CA LYS A 276 22.76 -17.66 9.65
C LYS A 276 22.80 -16.32 8.89
N TYR A 277 21.73 -15.55 8.90
CA TYR A 277 21.66 -14.22 8.28
C TYR A 277 21.89 -13.08 9.29
N ALA A 278 21.79 -13.33 10.61
CA ALA A 278 22.06 -12.32 11.64
C ALA A 278 23.52 -11.86 11.68
N ASP A 279 24.47 -12.81 11.44
CA ASP A 279 25.91 -12.53 11.41
C ASP A 279 26.45 -12.27 9.99
N THR A 280 25.70 -12.57 8.96
CA THR A 280 26.01 -11.99 7.68
C THR A 280 25.74 -10.50 7.83
N PRO A 281 26.77 -9.63 7.68
CA PRO A 281 26.42 -8.27 7.37
C PRO A 281 25.41 -8.40 6.25
N VAL A 282 24.19 -7.87 6.45
CA VAL A 282 23.31 -7.61 5.32
C VAL A 282 24.26 -6.91 4.38
N THR A 283 24.77 -7.60 3.36
CA THR A 283 25.16 -6.91 2.17
C THR A 283 23.81 -6.39 1.73
N PRO A 284 23.50 -5.11 2.02
CA PRO A 284 22.43 -4.44 1.37
C PRO A 284 22.66 -4.83 -0.09
N SER A 285 21.66 -5.26 -0.84
CA SER A 285 21.91 -5.53 -2.26
C SER A 285 22.87 -4.44 -2.66
N ASP A 286 24.09 -4.78 -3.11
CA ASP A 286 25.14 -3.78 -3.33
C ASP A 286 24.62 -2.56 -4.08
N GLU A 287 23.33 -2.57 -4.33
CA GLU A 287 22.56 -1.67 -5.16
C GLU A 287 21.15 -1.42 -4.59
N TYR A 288 20.71 -0.18 -4.69
CA TYR A 288 19.30 0.20 -4.51
C TYR A 288 18.71 0.73 -5.81
N LYS A 289 17.39 0.76 -5.91
CA LYS A 289 16.69 1.28 -7.10
C LYS A 289 16.04 2.62 -6.81
N ILE A 290 16.15 3.53 -7.78
CA ILE A 290 15.34 4.73 -7.88
C ILE A 290 14.35 4.48 -9.00
N ILE A 291 13.04 4.63 -8.73
CA ILE A 291 11.96 4.38 -9.69
C ILE A 291 11.22 5.69 -9.94
N LEU A 292 11.01 6.01 -11.22
CA LEU A 292 10.05 7.03 -11.62
C LEU A 292 8.73 6.33 -11.94
N ASP A 293 7.68 6.69 -11.21
CA ASP A 293 6.34 6.13 -11.34
C ASP A 293 5.42 7.19 -11.97
N ALA A 294 4.87 6.87 -13.12
CA ALA A 294 3.93 7.75 -13.81
C ALA A 294 2.56 7.83 -13.13
N ASN A 295 2.33 7.08 -12.04
CA ASN A 295 1.13 7.15 -11.20
C ASN A 295 -0.18 7.09 -12.02
N GLY A 296 -0.29 6.08 -12.87
CA GLY A 296 -1.42 5.84 -13.77
C GLY A 296 -1.37 6.61 -15.09
N GLY A 297 -0.44 7.55 -15.23
CA GLY A 297 -0.10 8.18 -16.53
C GLY A 297 0.94 7.37 -17.31
N THR A 298 1.60 8.00 -18.26
CA THR A 298 2.68 7.39 -19.04
C THR A 298 3.85 8.36 -19.22
N PHE A 299 5.05 7.82 -19.26
CA PHE A 299 6.24 8.56 -19.71
C PHE A 299 6.51 8.31 -21.18
N ALA A 300 7.09 9.30 -21.86
CA ALA A 300 7.65 9.11 -23.19
C ALA A 300 8.73 8.02 -23.15
N SER A 301 8.90 7.28 -24.25
CA SER A 301 9.86 6.17 -24.34
C SER A 301 11.33 6.58 -24.14
N SER A 302 11.64 7.87 -24.23
CA SER A 302 12.98 8.42 -23.93
C SER A 302 13.26 8.58 -22.44
N VAL A 303 12.26 8.47 -21.57
CA VAL A 303 12.43 8.63 -20.12
C VAL A 303 12.99 7.34 -19.51
N VAL A 304 14.09 7.46 -18.79
CA VAL A 304 14.62 6.37 -17.95
C VAL A 304 13.79 6.31 -16.68
N THR A 305 13.08 5.22 -16.46
CA THR A 305 12.14 5.06 -15.34
C THR A 305 12.72 4.30 -14.15
N SER A 306 13.92 3.73 -14.28
CA SER A 306 14.57 2.98 -13.21
C SER A 306 16.09 3.15 -13.27
N TYR A 307 16.68 3.45 -12.14
CA TYR A 307 18.14 3.55 -11.96
C TYR A 307 18.56 2.57 -10.90
N THR A 308 19.65 1.83 -11.15
CA THR A 308 20.28 0.93 -10.18
C THR A 308 21.56 1.60 -9.69
N VAL A 309 21.69 1.80 -8.39
CA VAL A 309 22.78 2.58 -7.77
C VAL A 309 23.42 1.74 -6.67
N LYS A 310 24.75 1.73 -6.57
CA LYS A 310 25.45 1.03 -5.50
C LYS A 310 25.19 1.67 -4.15
N ASN A 311 25.03 0.85 -3.14
CA ASN A 311 24.85 1.33 -1.78
C ASN A 311 26.11 2.13 -1.32
N GLY A 312 25.82 3.28 -0.72
CA GLY A 312 26.86 4.25 -0.33
C GLY A 312 27.21 5.26 -1.42
N GLU A 313 26.71 5.08 -2.64
CA GLU A 313 26.77 6.07 -3.71
C GLU A 313 25.43 6.82 -3.82
N SER A 314 25.43 7.95 -4.50
CA SER A 314 24.24 8.70 -4.84
C SER A 314 24.10 8.83 -6.34
N GLN A 315 22.88 8.88 -6.82
CA GLN A 315 22.55 9.10 -8.24
C GLN A 315 21.87 10.45 -8.42
N THR A 316 22.45 11.27 -9.27
CA THR A 316 21.80 12.49 -9.72
C THR A 316 20.98 12.18 -10.97
N ILE A 317 19.68 12.50 -10.93
CA ILE A 317 18.75 12.29 -12.02
C ILE A 317 18.05 13.63 -12.35
N THR A 318 17.68 13.82 -13.62
CA THR A 318 16.82 14.92 -14.02
C THR A 318 15.42 14.37 -14.26
N LEU A 319 14.45 14.91 -13.54
CA LEU A 319 13.05 14.51 -13.66
C LEU A 319 12.50 14.88 -15.03
N PRO A 320 11.53 14.12 -15.56
CA PRO A 320 10.92 14.43 -16.85
C PRO A 320 10.29 15.81 -16.89
N THR A 321 10.43 16.50 -18.03
CA THR A 321 9.69 17.72 -18.31
C THR A 321 8.22 17.42 -18.62
N LYS A 322 7.35 18.43 -18.55
CA LYS A 322 5.89 18.24 -18.70
C LYS A 322 5.49 17.63 -20.02
N ASP A 323 6.23 17.89 -21.08
CA ASP A 323 6.02 17.36 -22.44
C ASP A 323 6.36 15.88 -22.59
N LEU A 324 7.13 15.32 -21.63
CA LEU A 324 7.48 13.90 -21.59
C LEU A 324 6.53 13.06 -20.71
N VAL A 325 5.51 13.67 -20.12
CA VAL A 325 4.58 13.01 -19.20
C VAL A 325 3.15 13.23 -19.65
N THR A 326 2.46 12.13 -19.91
CA THR A 326 1.02 12.15 -20.22
C THR A 326 0.24 11.75 -18.97
N ALA A 327 -0.70 12.58 -18.57
CA ALA A 327 -1.59 12.29 -17.45
C ALA A 327 -2.45 11.05 -17.70
N PRO A 328 -3.00 10.40 -16.66
CA PRO A 328 -3.88 9.24 -16.79
C PRO A 328 -5.01 9.52 -17.79
N ASN A 329 -5.15 8.64 -18.78
CA ASN A 329 -6.13 8.75 -19.88
C ASN A 329 -6.07 10.09 -20.65
N GLY A 330 -4.93 10.78 -20.62
CA GLY A 330 -4.74 12.06 -21.32
C GLY A 330 -5.46 13.24 -20.66
N VAL A 331 -5.96 13.11 -19.44
CA VAL A 331 -6.73 14.17 -18.77
C VAL A 331 -5.96 14.74 -17.59
N GLY A 332 -5.80 16.07 -17.64
CA GLY A 332 -5.03 16.83 -16.66
C GLY A 332 -3.62 17.13 -17.14
N ASN A 333 -2.88 17.80 -16.31
CA ASN A 333 -1.49 18.18 -16.56
C ASN A 333 -0.61 17.71 -15.41
N LEU A 334 0.65 17.38 -15.70
CA LEU A 334 1.63 17.14 -14.66
C LEU A 334 1.74 18.39 -13.78
N LYS A 335 1.47 18.23 -12.49
CA LYS A 335 1.63 19.27 -11.49
C LYS A 335 3.08 19.32 -11.02
N ASN A 336 3.53 18.24 -10.41
CA ASN A 336 4.89 18.06 -9.89
C ASN A 336 5.18 16.55 -9.73
N PHE A 337 6.33 16.24 -9.14
CA PHE A 337 6.67 14.91 -8.68
C PHE A 337 6.78 14.89 -7.15
N THR A 338 6.69 13.70 -6.53
CA THR A 338 6.90 13.54 -5.09
C THR A 338 7.52 12.18 -4.76
N ASP A 339 8.35 12.12 -3.73
CA ASP A 339 8.81 10.88 -3.10
C ASP A 339 7.97 10.50 -1.85
N GLY A 340 6.88 11.23 -1.62
CA GLY A 340 6.03 11.09 -0.43
C GLY A 340 6.36 12.10 0.67
N THR A 341 7.59 12.62 0.71
CA THR A 341 8.05 13.61 1.69
C THR A 341 8.32 14.96 1.03
N ASN A 342 9.01 14.94 -0.09
CA ASN A 342 9.42 16.12 -0.83
C ASN A 342 8.59 16.27 -2.11
N SER A 343 8.52 17.49 -2.60
CA SER A 343 7.91 17.84 -3.88
C SER A 343 8.95 18.40 -4.82
N TYR A 344 8.94 17.98 -6.07
CA TYR A 344 9.93 18.32 -7.09
C TYR A 344 9.26 18.86 -8.34
N GLU A 345 9.86 19.85 -8.96
CA GLU A 345 9.35 20.40 -10.21
C GLU A 345 9.70 19.53 -11.44
N ALA A 346 8.90 19.64 -12.49
CA ALA A 346 9.21 19.01 -13.77
C ALA A 346 10.52 19.55 -14.34
N GLY A 347 11.44 18.68 -14.73
CA GLY A 347 12.77 19.04 -15.21
C GLY A 347 13.79 19.34 -14.11
N GLU A 348 13.41 19.23 -12.84
CA GLU A 348 14.33 19.42 -11.71
C GLU A 348 15.39 18.31 -11.67
N THR A 349 16.60 18.70 -11.28
CA THR A 349 17.71 17.75 -11.05
C THR A 349 17.83 17.46 -9.56
N VAL A 350 17.68 16.19 -9.19
CA VAL A 350 17.68 15.72 -7.81
C VAL A 350 18.76 14.68 -7.57
N THR A 351 19.34 14.67 -6.40
CA THR A 351 20.33 13.68 -6.00
C THR A 351 19.74 12.77 -4.93
N ILE A 352 19.67 11.48 -5.24
CA ILE A 352 19.05 10.44 -4.43
C ILE A 352 20.15 9.49 -3.93
N SER A 353 20.16 9.19 -2.63
CA SER A 353 21.16 8.36 -1.96
C SER A 353 20.61 7.09 -1.32
N SER A 354 19.33 6.76 -1.58
CA SER A 354 18.66 5.57 -1.04
C SER A 354 17.53 5.09 -1.96
N LYS A 355 17.00 3.91 -1.71
CA LYS A 355 15.82 3.37 -2.40
C LYS A 355 14.68 4.39 -2.35
N THR A 356 14.22 4.84 -3.49
CA THR A 356 13.21 5.90 -3.60
C THR A 356 12.31 5.65 -4.81
N THR A 357 11.01 5.84 -4.65
CA THR A 357 10.05 5.93 -5.74
C THR A 357 9.56 7.36 -5.86
N ILE A 358 9.76 7.99 -7.01
CA ILE A 358 9.30 9.35 -7.29
C ILE A 358 8.08 9.26 -8.19
N LYS A 359 6.92 9.70 -7.68
CA LYS A 359 5.63 9.61 -8.36
C LYS A 359 5.23 10.92 -9.00
N ALA A 360 4.66 10.84 -10.19
CA ALA A 360 4.04 11.97 -10.86
C ALA A 360 2.72 12.35 -10.17
N ILE A 361 2.47 13.63 -9.97
CA ILE A 361 1.23 14.20 -9.44
C ILE A 361 0.58 15.04 -10.52
N TYR A 362 -0.72 14.89 -10.70
CA TYR A 362 -1.46 15.56 -11.77
C TYR A 362 -2.51 16.54 -11.23
N ASP A 363 -2.66 17.67 -11.89
CA ASP A 363 -3.83 18.54 -11.76
C ASP A 363 -4.93 17.99 -12.66
N ILE A 364 -5.82 17.18 -12.09
CA ILE A 364 -7.01 16.68 -12.77
C ILE A 364 -8.14 17.70 -12.54
N PRO A 365 -8.90 18.11 -13.58
CA PRO A 365 -10.04 19.00 -13.40
C PRO A 365 -11.00 18.46 -12.34
N SER A 366 -11.52 19.33 -11.48
CA SER A 366 -12.47 18.95 -10.41
C SER A 366 -13.74 18.26 -10.94
N SER A 367 -14.11 18.58 -12.20
CA SER A 367 -15.13 17.85 -12.94
C SER A 367 -14.84 17.88 -14.45
N LEU A 368 -15.17 16.79 -15.12
CA LEU A 368 -15.08 16.63 -16.58
C LEU A 368 -16.41 17.01 -17.23
N THR A 369 -16.36 17.43 -18.49
CA THR A 369 -17.52 17.46 -19.37
C THR A 369 -17.92 16.05 -19.79
N VAL A 370 -19.14 15.86 -20.27
CA VAL A 370 -19.59 14.56 -20.80
C VAL A 370 -18.70 14.13 -21.99
N LYS A 371 -18.35 15.06 -22.88
CA LYS A 371 -17.44 14.76 -24.00
C LYS A 371 -16.08 14.22 -23.53
N GLN A 372 -15.45 14.86 -22.54
CA GLN A 372 -14.17 14.39 -22.00
C GLN A 372 -14.29 12.99 -21.38
N ALA A 373 -15.39 12.71 -20.69
CA ALA A 373 -15.65 11.39 -20.15
C ALA A 373 -15.79 10.31 -21.23
N LEU A 374 -16.45 10.64 -22.35
CA LEU A 374 -16.56 9.72 -23.49
C LEU A 374 -15.21 9.44 -24.16
N ASP A 375 -14.34 10.45 -24.28
CA ASP A 375 -12.98 10.28 -24.82
C ASP A 375 -12.15 9.36 -23.92
N ILE A 376 -12.30 9.49 -22.58
CA ILE A 376 -11.69 8.59 -21.61
C ILE A 376 -12.24 7.17 -21.76
N CYS A 377 -13.57 6.98 -21.85
CA CYS A 377 -14.16 5.67 -22.08
C CYS A 377 -13.59 5.00 -23.34
N ALA A 378 -13.47 5.75 -24.43
CA ALA A 378 -12.93 5.25 -25.69
C ALA A 378 -11.45 4.80 -25.52
N SER A 379 -10.64 5.57 -24.82
CA SER A 379 -9.23 5.26 -24.55
C SER A 379 -9.06 4.09 -23.57
N ALA A 380 -9.85 4.03 -22.51
CA ALA A 380 -9.77 2.99 -21.48
C ALA A 380 -10.33 1.62 -21.93
N GLY A 381 -11.19 1.62 -22.96
CA GLY A 381 -11.80 0.40 -23.50
C GLY A 381 -12.61 -0.38 -22.47
N GLU A 382 -12.65 -1.70 -22.60
CA GLU A 382 -13.38 -2.60 -21.71
C GLU A 382 -12.71 -2.78 -20.34
N ALA A 383 -11.44 -2.49 -20.25
CA ALA A 383 -10.70 -2.55 -18.98
C ALA A 383 -11.15 -1.44 -18.00
N GLY A 384 -11.61 -0.31 -18.55
CA GLY A 384 -12.00 0.85 -17.77
C GLY A 384 -10.81 1.58 -17.14
N THR A 385 -11.11 2.66 -16.42
CA THR A 385 -10.10 3.47 -15.74
C THR A 385 -9.78 2.93 -14.34
N SER A 386 -8.51 2.99 -13.98
CA SER A 386 -8.04 2.63 -12.62
C SER A 386 -8.35 3.69 -11.57
N ILE A 387 -8.69 4.91 -11.99
CA ILE A 387 -9.08 6.02 -11.12
C ILE A 387 -10.50 6.47 -11.41
N SER A 388 -11.14 7.07 -10.40
CA SER A 388 -12.47 7.67 -10.54
C SER A 388 -12.38 9.10 -11.05
N TYR A 389 -13.31 9.49 -11.90
CA TYR A 389 -13.49 10.85 -12.40
C TYR A 389 -14.83 11.41 -11.98
N THR A 390 -14.90 12.70 -11.70
CA THR A 390 -16.15 13.42 -11.52
C THR A 390 -16.60 13.98 -12.88
N VAL A 391 -17.81 13.63 -13.30
CA VAL A 391 -18.39 14.10 -14.56
C VAL A 391 -19.62 14.94 -14.26
N ARG A 392 -19.66 16.15 -14.83
CA ARG A 392 -20.80 17.06 -14.70
C ARG A 392 -21.66 17.03 -15.96
N GLY A 393 -22.97 16.91 -15.77
CA GLY A 393 -23.93 16.94 -16.86
C GLY A 393 -25.35 17.17 -16.36
N THR A 394 -26.27 17.37 -17.31
CA THR A 394 -27.72 17.48 -17.04
C THR A 394 -28.35 16.13 -17.18
N VAL A 395 -29.18 15.73 -16.25
CA VAL A 395 -29.94 14.46 -16.32
C VAL A 395 -30.90 14.52 -17.50
N LYS A 396 -30.67 13.65 -18.49
CA LYS A 396 -31.49 13.53 -19.71
C LYS A 396 -32.61 12.53 -19.53
N THR A 397 -32.32 11.35 -18.98
CA THR A 397 -33.28 10.30 -18.70
C THR A 397 -32.90 9.58 -17.43
N VAL A 398 -33.90 9.09 -16.70
CA VAL A 398 -33.75 8.16 -15.57
C VAL A 398 -34.32 6.83 -16.00
N THR A 399 -33.49 5.79 -16.00
CA THR A 399 -33.87 4.47 -16.53
C THR A 399 -34.36 3.55 -15.42
N ASP A 400 -33.70 3.58 -14.27
CA ASP A 400 -34.01 2.72 -13.14
C ASP A 400 -33.64 3.40 -11.80
N ILE A 401 -34.53 3.25 -10.81
CA ILE A 401 -34.27 3.62 -9.41
C ILE A 401 -34.62 2.40 -8.57
N SER A 402 -33.60 1.77 -8.02
CA SER A 402 -33.78 0.61 -7.15
C SER A 402 -33.76 1.02 -5.67
N THR A 403 -34.93 0.96 -5.04
CA THR A 403 -35.03 1.15 -3.59
C THR A 403 -34.45 -0.01 -2.80
N GLN A 404 -34.48 -1.21 -3.35
CA GLN A 404 -33.93 -2.42 -2.74
C GLN A 404 -32.37 -2.36 -2.66
N TYR A 405 -31.74 -1.93 -3.74
CA TYR A 405 -30.27 -1.87 -3.85
C TYR A 405 -29.70 -0.47 -3.61
N LYS A 406 -30.58 0.50 -3.33
CA LYS A 406 -30.20 1.92 -3.12
C LYS A 406 -29.30 2.46 -4.22
N ASN A 407 -29.60 2.13 -5.47
CA ASN A 407 -28.86 2.62 -6.63
C ASN A 407 -29.79 3.09 -7.75
N THR A 408 -29.22 3.82 -8.70
CA THR A 408 -29.95 4.38 -9.82
C THR A 408 -29.13 4.31 -11.10
N THR A 409 -29.82 4.12 -12.22
CA THR A 409 -29.24 4.21 -13.56
C THR A 409 -29.91 5.35 -14.31
N PHE A 410 -29.11 6.27 -14.84
CA PHE A 410 -29.59 7.44 -15.58
C PHE A 410 -28.56 7.89 -16.61
N VAL A 411 -28.98 8.76 -17.52
CA VAL A 411 -28.11 9.35 -18.55
C VAL A 411 -27.93 10.82 -18.25
N ILE A 412 -26.71 11.30 -18.27
CA ILE A 412 -26.36 12.72 -18.24
C ILE A 412 -25.92 13.19 -19.63
N THR A 413 -26.19 14.46 -19.93
CA THR A 413 -25.86 15.09 -21.22
C THR A 413 -25.23 16.46 -21.05
N ASP A 414 -24.41 16.86 -22.03
CA ASP A 414 -23.94 18.24 -22.23
C ASP A 414 -24.77 18.98 -23.33
N GLY A 415 -25.86 18.38 -23.80
CA GLY A 415 -26.69 18.85 -24.89
C GLY A 415 -26.37 18.22 -26.24
N THR A 416 -25.18 17.68 -26.42
CA THR A 416 -24.72 17.02 -27.65
C THR A 416 -24.33 15.55 -27.39
N ASN A 417 -23.67 15.31 -26.28
CA ASN A 417 -23.11 14.02 -25.91
C ASN A 417 -23.86 13.47 -24.69
N ASP A 418 -23.95 12.15 -24.62
CA ASP A 418 -24.64 11.42 -23.56
C ASP A 418 -23.71 10.42 -22.90
N LEU A 419 -23.75 10.32 -21.55
CA LEU A 419 -23.02 9.33 -20.78
C LEU A 419 -24.00 8.60 -19.86
N THR A 420 -23.95 7.28 -19.87
CA THR A 420 -24.71 6.45 -18.90
C THR A 420 -24.01 6.44 -17.56
N ILE A 421 -24.75 6.72 -16.51
CA ILE A 421 -24.34 6.53 -15.11
C ILE A 421 -25.02 5.24 -14.63
N PHE A 422 -24.26 4.14 -14.54
CA PHE A 422 -24.81 2.81 -14.33
C PHE A 422 -24.76 2.43 -12.85
N ARG A 423 -25.97 2.20 -12.26
CA ARG A 423 -26.13 1.75 -10.87
C ARG A 423 -25.32 2.56 -9.85
N ALA A 424 -25.36 3.88 -9.99
CA ALA A 424 -24.74 4.78 -9.02
C ALA A 424 -25.45 4.67 -7.67
N ASP A 425 -24.68 4.67 -6.58
CA ASP A 425 -25.21 4.62 -5.22
C ASP A 425 -26.01 5.88 -4.88
N LEU A 426 -27.20 5.67 -4.37
CA LEU A 426 -28.02 6.71 -3.75
C LEU A 426 -27.56 6.90 -2.29
N ASN A 427 -26.45 7.59 -2.07
CA ASN A 427 -25.90 7.86 -0.72
C ASN A 427 -26.72 8.82 0.13
N SER A 428 -27.83 9.33 -0.41
CA SER A 428 -28.73 10.24 0.25
C SER A 428 -30.16 10.03 -0.26
N SER A 429 -31.11 10.72 0.35
CA SER A 429 -32.51 10.77 -0.10
C SER A 429 -32.72 11.49 -1.44
N TYR A 430 -31.65 11.71 -2.24
CA TYR A 430 -31.73 12.37 -3.53
C TYR A 430 -31.97 11.36 -4.65
N GLU A 431 -33.04 11.53 -5.38
CA GLU A 431 -33.34 10.83 -6.61
C GLU A 431 -33.14 11.77 -7.81
N PRO A 432 -32.30 11.40 -8.80
CA PRO A 432 -32.08 12.24 -9.98
C PRO A 432 -33.40 12.43 -10.77
N LYS A 433 -33.63 13.66 -11.22
CA LYS A 433 -34.79 14.03 -12.05
C LYS A 433 -34.29 14.64 -13.36
N VAL A 434 -35.05 14.40 -14.43
CA VAL A 434 -34.76 15.01 -15.72
C VAL A 434 -34.65 16.54 -15.59
N GLY A 435 -33.58 17.10 -16.11
CA GLY A 435 -33.24 18.52 -16.02
C GLY A 435 -32.36 18.92 -14.84
N ASP A 436 -32.13 18.04 -13.86
CA ASP A 436 -31.19 18.30 -12.79
C ASP A 436 -29.75 18.35 -13.33
N VAL A 437 -28.93 19.30 -12.85
CA VAL A 437 -27.51 19.30 -13.08
C VAL A 437 -26.82 18.55 -11.96
N VAL A 438 -26.11 17.49 -12.30
CA VAL A 438 -25.46 16.58 -11.35
C VAL A 438 -23.97 16.45 -11.61
N GLU A 439 -23.24 16.06 -10.58
CA GLU A 439 -21.88 15.54 -10.68
C GLU A 439 -21.88 14.09 -10.20
N ALA A 440 -21.47 13.19 -11.09
CA ALA A 440 -21.31 11.77 -10.80
C ALA A 440 -19.81 11.45 -10.73
N THR A 441 -19.40 10.71 -9.70
CA THR A 441 -17.99 10.33 -9.52
C THR A 441 -17.86 8.81 -9.57
N GLY A 442 -17.00 8.32 -10.44
CA GLY A 442 -16.74 6.89 -10.57
C GLY A 442 -15.76 6.56 -11.68
N PRO A 443 -15.34 5.29 -11.79
CA PRO A 443 -14.58 4.79 -12.93
C PRO A 443 -15.37 4.88 -14.22
N LEU A 444 -14.67 5.14 -15.32
CA LEU A 444 -15.23 5.21 -16.68
C LEU A 444 -14.82 3.97 -17.48
N VAL A 445 -15.71 3.45 -18.31
CA VAL A 445 -15.47 2.25 -19.12
C VAL A 445 -16.21 2.34 -20.46
N ASN A 446 -15.68 1.71 -21.48
CA ASN A 446 -16.40 1.44 -22.71
C ASN A 446 -16.95 0.00 -22.65
N TYR A 447 -18.04 -0.20 -21.89
CA TYR A 447 -18.60 -1.52 -21.65
C TYR A 447 -18.94 -2.24 -22.96
N LYS A 448 -18.45 -3.47 -23.12
CA LYS A 448 -18.53 -4.27 -24.35
C LYS A 448 -18.00 -3.56 -25.60
N GLY A 449 -17.08 -2.61 -25.41
CA GLY A 449 -16.43 -1.87 -26.51
C GLY A 449 -17.29 -0.85 -27.25
N ASN A 450 -18.56 -0.69 -26.88
CA ASN A 450 -19.51 0.18 -27.58
C ASN A 450 -20.51 0.93 -26.68
N THR A 451 -20.40 0.79 -25.35
CA THR A 451 -21.31 1.43 -24.41
C THR A 451 -20.49 2.23 -23.40
N PRO A 452 -20.20 3.50 -23.66
CA PRO A 452 -19.52 4.35 -22.69
C PRO A 452 -20.39 4.56 -21.46
N GLU A 453 -19.85 4.24 -20.28
CA GLU A 453 -20.57 4.43 -19.04
C GLU A 453 -19.64 4.70 -17.86
N MET A 454 -20.18 5.32 -16.83
CA MET A 454 -19.62 5.26 -15.49
C MET A 454 -20.11 3.96 -14.83
N THR A 455 -19.19 3.15 -14.34
CA THR A 455 -19.50 1.81 -13.81
C THR A 455 -20.26 1.88 -12.49
N LYS A 456 -20.89 0.75 -12.12
CA LYS A 456 -21.64 0.58 -10.86
C LYS A 456 -20.85 0.88 -9.57
N ASN A 457 -19.54 1.02 -9.64
CA ASN A 457 -18.71 1.36 -8.49
C ASN A 457 -18.57 2.88 -8.30
N GLY A 458 -19.34 3.66 -9.05
CA GLY A 458 -19.38 5.11 -8.89
C GLY A 458 -20.23 5.52 -7.70
N SER A 459 -19.73 6.50 -6.94
CA SER A 459 -20.53 7.20 -5.94
C SER A 459 -21.19 8.42 -6.58
N LEU A 460 -22.51 8.54 -6.43
CA LEU A 460 -23.24 9.73 -6.83
C LEU A 460 -23.10 10.75 -5.70
N ARG A 461 -22.35 11.81 -5.93
CA ARG A 461 -22.38 13.01 -5.08
C ARG A 461 -23.13 14.09 -5.85
N VAL A 462 -24.30 14.45 -5.37
CA VAL A 462 -24.98 15.67 -5.82
C VAL A 462 -24.36 16.83 -5.10
N SER A 463 -23.37 17.48 -5.72
CA SER A 463 -22.66 18.57 -5.06
C SER A 463 -23.40 19.91 -5.14
N TYR A 464 -24.29 20.15 -6.11
CA TYR A 464 -25.10 21.37 -6.18
C TYR A 464 -26.42 21.13 -6.93
N LYS A 465 -27.56 21.47 -6.27
CA LYS A 465 -28.66 22.08 -7.02
C LYS A 465 -28.19 23.49 -7.39
N LEU A 466 -27.76 23.72 -8.63
CA LEU A 466 -27.84 25.05 -9.16
C LEU A 466 -29.33 25.40 -9.08
N ALA A 467 -29.68 26.41 -8.24
CA ALA A 467 -31.00 27.00 -8.28
C ALA A 467 -31.32 27.18 -9.78
N GLN A 468 -32.47 26.64 -10.22
CA GLN A 468 -32.93 26.91 -11.58
C GLN A 468 -32.81 28.41 -11.74
N ALA A 469 -32.18 28.86 -12.83
CA ALA A 469 -32.12 30.26 -13.15
C ALA A 469 -33.57 30.74 -13.10
N GLN A 470 -33.87 31.65 -12.17
CA GLN A 470 -35.19 32.25 -12.02
C GLN A 470 -35.64 32.67 -13.43
N PRO A 471 -36.90 32.39 -13.85
CA PRO A 471 -37.35 32.83 -15.15
C PRO A 471 -37.08 34.32 -15.29
N LYS A 472 -36.61 34.78 -16.45
CA LYS A 472 -36.26 36.18 -16.74
C LYS A 472 -37.38 37.21 -16.40
N GLU A 473 -38.56 36.78 -16.05
CA GLU A 473 -39.67 37.65 -15.65
C GLU A 473 -39.54 38.23 -14.24
N GLU A 474 -38.91 37.55 -13.25
CA GLU A 474 -38.69 38.15 -11.90
C GLU A 474 -37.60 39.21 -11.90
N LEU A 475 -36.64 39.14 -12.81
CA LEU A 475 -35.63 40.21 -12.95
C LEU A 475 -36.23 41.50 -13.49
N LYS A 476 -37.31 41.44 -14.30
CA LYS A 476 -38.02 42.62 -14.78
C LYS A 476 -38.80 43.34 -13.69
N HIS A 477 -39.35 42.61 -12.74
CA HIS A 477 -40.04 43.23 -11.59
C HIS A 477 -39.04 43.88 -10.63
N PHE A 478 -37.88 43.24 -10.41
CA PHE A 478 -36.85 43.82 -9.51
C PHE A 478 -36.22 45.11 -10.08
N VAL A 479 -36.02 45.19 -11.38
CA VAL A 479 -35.54 46.42 -12.06
C VAL A 479 -36.61 47.51 -12.07
N ALA A 480 -37.90 47.16 -12.26
CA ALA A 480 -39.00 48.12 -12.25
C ALA A 480 -39.25 48.72 -10.86
N ASP A 481 -39.08 47.94 -9.78
CA ASP A 481 -39.18 48.44 -8.40
C ASP A 481 -37.99 49.31 -7.99
N MET A 482 -36.80 49.09 -8.55
CA MET A 482 -35.63 49.97 -8.34
C MET A 482 -35.75 51.30 -9.07
N ASP A 483 -36.34 51.35 -10.26
CA ASP A 483 -36.58 52.60 -11.01
C ASP A 483 -37.70 53.46 -10.36
N LEU A 484 -38.65 52.80 -9.68
CA LEU A 484 -39.72 53.50 -8.93
C LEU A 484 -39.17 54.13 -7.61
N ALA A 485 -38.17 53.53 -7.00
CA ALA A 485 -37.55 54.03 -5.77
C ALA A 485 -36.54 55.21 -6.01
N LEU A 486 -36.05 55.37 -7.23
CA LEU A 486 -35.11 56.42 -7.64
C LEU A 486 -35.82 57.73 -8.10
N ASN A 487 -37.14 57.67 -8.36
CA ASN A 487 -37.90 58.88 -8.77
C ASN A 487 -38.68 59.59 -7.65
N ILE A 488 -38.36 59.23 -6.38
CA ILE A 488 -38.90 59.98 -5.21
C ILE A 488 -37.72 60.60 -4.46
N ARG A 489 -37.14 61.63 -5.11
CA ARG A 489 -36.39 62.69 -4.45
C ARG A 489 -36.36 63.93 -5.35
#